data_006ca1011c0363fcd45dd4d5051258ed
#
_entry.id   006ca1011c0363fcd45dd4d5051258ed
#
_cell.length_a   1.000
_cell.length_b   1.000
_cell.length_c   1.000
_cell.angle_alpha   90.00
_cell.angle_beta   90.00
_cell.angle_gamma   90.00
#
_symmetry.space_group_name_H-M   'P 1'
#
loop_
_entity.id
_entity.type
_entity.pdbx_description
1 polymer ?
#
loop_
_entity_poly.entity_id
_entity_poly.type
_entity_poly.pdbx_seq_one_letter_code
_entity_poly.pdbx_strand_id
1 'polypeptide(L)'
;MTDPTSQQTPNDAATQLDALAAEVARLTNQVADLQQAQIERIRAGNGDDQPPLYSTVEEWVTKYLLPTFPRPVGEVGMTRWHWCERWWRHDEAVTRLTALWYGWEQARLQMTGMLPWLRELDHQLPILYGDDGPFRNCSASGDLGVARHHSSPEVEIDPAPENWWSWWD
;
A
#
# COMPACT_ATOMS: atom_id res chain seq x y z
N MET A 1 7.47 -56.76 50.20
CA MET A 1 7.00 -55.62 49.45
C MET A 1 7.67 -55.70 48.10
N THR A 2 7.01 -56.28 47.12
CA THR A 2 7.51 -56.45 45.75
C THR A 2 6.79 -55.41 44.88
N ASP A 3 7.58 -54.55 44.30
CA ASP A 3 7.18 -53.45 43.39
C ASP A 3 6.69 -54.06 42.08
N PRO A 4 5.47 -53.72 41.59
CA PRO A 4 5.01 -54.21 40.30
C PRO A 4 5.54 -53.24 39.22
N THR A 5 6.76 -53.47 38.76
CA THR A 5 7.26 -52.84 37.55
C THR A 5 6.40 -53.27 36.36
N SER A 6 5.56 -52.37 35.85
CA SER A 6 4.70 -52.55 34.68
C SER A 6 5.59 -52.87 33.49
N GLN A 7 5.64 -54.16 33.07
CA GLN A 7 6.23 -54.57 31.84
C GLN A 7 5.31 -54.16 30.69
N GLN A 8 5.59 -53.02 30.07
CA GLN A 8 4.99 -52.65 28.79
C GLN A 8 5.39 -53.66 27.74
N THR A 9 4.42 -54.33 27.14
CA THR A 9 4.67 -55.34 26.11
C THR A 9 5.10 -54.63 24.80
N PRO A 10 5.97 -55.27 23.97
CA PRO A 10 6.36 -54.69 22.67
C PRO A 10 5.18 -54.38 21.75
N ASN A 11 4.07 -55.08 21.93
CA ASN A 11 2.84 -54.89 21.17
C ASN A 11 2.11 -53.60 21.53
N ASP A 12 2.16 -53.18 22.82
CA ASP A 12 1.57 -51.90 23.28
C ASP A 12 2.34 -50.73 22.72
N ALA A 13 3.67 -50.81 22.65
CA ALA A 13 4.52 -49.78 22.08
C ALA A 13 4.29 -49.61 20.57
N ALA A 14 4.12 -50.70 19.83
CA ALA A 14 3.82 -50.68 18.40
C ALA A 14 2.45 -50.01 18.14
N THR A 15 1.43 -50.37 18.92
CA THR A 15 0.09 -49.78 18.81
C THR A 15 0.09 -48.27 19.13
N GLN A 16 0.91 -47.86 20.11
CA GLN A 16 1.06 -46.42 20.44
C GLN A 16 1.77 -45.66 19.33
N LEU A 17 2.79 -46.22 18.70
CA LEU A 17 3.48 -45.60 17.55
C LEU A 17 2.55 -45.45 16.35
N ASP A 18 1.73 -46.46 16.03
CA ASP A 18 0.75 -46.36 14.96
C ASP A 18 -0.33 -45.31 15.24
N ALA A 19 -0.79 -45.21 16.49
CA ALA A 19 -1.74 -44.18 16.88
C ALA A 19 -1.13 -42.75 16.78
N LEU A 20 0.13 -42.58 17.20
CA LEU A 20 0.86 -41.34 17.07
C LEU A 20 1.10 -40.95 15.60
N ALA A 21 1.47 -41.92 14.78
CA ALA A 21 1.65 -41.71 13.34
C ALA A 21 0.34 -41.26 12.66
N ALA A 22 -0.77 -41.88 13.00
CA ALA A 22 -2.09 -41.48 12.51
C ALA A 22 -2.47 -40.06 12.96
N GLU A 23 -2.20 -39.70 14.21
CA GLU A 23 -2.48 -38.35 14.73
C GLU A 23 -1.60 -37.30 14.09
N VAL A 24 -0.31 -37.57 13.88
CA VAL A 24 0.60 -36.67 13.14
C VAL A 24 0.10 -36.45 11.71
N ALA A 25 -0.31 -37.52 11.02
CA ALA A 25 -0.86 -37.38 9.67
C ALA A 25 -2.13 -36.52 9.65
N ARG A 26 -3.03 -36.73 10.61
CA ARG A 26 -4.25 -35.94 10.77
C ARG A 26 -3.95 -34.44 11.01
N LEU A 27 -3.03 -34.14 11.91
CA LEU A 27 -2.64 -32.79 12.22
C LEU A 27 -1.93 -32.12 11.02
N THR A 28 -1.11 -32.86 10.30
CA THR A 28 -0.44 -32.36 9.08
C THR A 28 -1.46 -31.94 8.00
N ASN A 29 -2.48 -32.78 7.78
CA ASN A 29 -3.57 -32.47 6.86
C ASN A 29 -4.36 -31.25 7.32
N GLN A 30 -4.67 -31.15 8.60
CA GLN A 30 -5.39 -30.01 9.16
C GLN A 30 -4.60 -28.69 9.02
N VAL A 31 -3.27 -28.72 9.19
CA VAL A 31 -2.40 -27.56 8.95
C VAL A 31 -2.41 -27.17 7.47
N ALA A 32 -2.34 -28.16 6.57
CA ALA A 32 -2.40 -27.90 5.13
C ALA A 32 -3.73 -27.25 4.72
N ASP A 33 -4.86 -27.75 5.24
CA ASP A 33 -6.18 -27.19 4.99
C ASP A 33 -6.31 -25.73 5.51
N LEU A 34 -5.77 -25.46 6.70
CA LEU A 34 -5.77 -24.10 7.26
C LEU A 34 -4.88 -23.14 6.45
N GLN A 35 -3.72 -23.61 5.99
CA GLN A 35 -2.84 -22.81 5.12
C GLN A 35 -3.52 -22.51 3.79
N GLN A 36 -4.17 -23.49 3.19
CA GLN A 36 -4.92 -23.30 1.94
C GLN A 36 -6.07 -22.31 2.12
N ALA A 37 -6.85 -22.45 3.19
CA ALA A 37 -7.92 -21.51 3.51
C ALA A 37 -7.40 -20.08 3.76
N GLN A 38 -6.21 -19.94 4.34
CA GLN A 38 -5.57 -18.65 4.53
C GLN A 38 -5.10 -18.04 3.20
N ILE A 39 -4.53 -18.83 2.31
CA ILE A 39 -4.16 -18.40 0.95
C ILE A 39 -5.39 -17.95 0.17
N GLU A 40 -6.49 -18.68 0.26
CA GLU A 40 -7.76 -18.31 -0.38
C GLU A 40 -8.35 -17.02 0.21
N ARG A 41 -8.28 -16.83 1.54
CA ARG A 41 -8.67 -15.56 2.19
C ARG A 41 -7.79 -14.40 1.74
N ILE A 42 -6.48 -14.59 1.62
CA ILE A 42 -5.56 -13.57 1.12
C ILE A 42 -5.89 -13.23 -0.34
N ARG A 43 -6.16 -14.24 -1.18
CA ARG A 43 -6.57 -14.04 -2.57
C ARG A 43 -7.92 -13.36 -2.69
N ALA A 44 -8.90 -13.75 -1.88
CA ALA A 44 -10.23 -13.13 -1.82
C ALA A 44 -10.19 -11.75 -1.17
N GLY A 45 -9.27 -11.51 -0.21
CA GLY A 45 -9.06 -10.21 0.44
C GLY A 45 -8.24 -9.23 -0.37
N ASN A 46 -7.57 -9.66 -1.45
CA ASN A 46 -6.85 -8.79 -2.36
C ASN A 46 -7.75 -8.03 -3.34
N GLY A 47 -9.04 -7.90 -3.04
CA GLY A 47 -9.91 -6.89 -3.65
C GLY A 47 -9.99 -6.84 -5.19
N ASP A 48 -9.40 -7.83 -5.90
CA ASP A 48 -9.33 -7.83 -7.36
C ASP A 48 -10.70 -7.90 -8.06
N ASP A 49 -11.75 -8.28 -7.32
CA ASP A 49 -13.12 -8.40 -7.84
C ASP A 49 -14.06 -7.24 -7.42
N GLN A 50 -13.63 -6.35 -6.51
CA GLN A 50 -14.45 -5.19 -6.18
C GLN A 50 -14.06 -3.98 -7.03
N PRO A 51 -15.03 -3.37 -7.74
CA PRO A 51 -14.74 -2.16 -8.49
C PRO A 51 -14.26 -1.05 -7.55
N PRO A 52 -13.38 -0.17 -8.01
CA PRO A 52 -12.95 1.00 -7.25
C PRO A 52 -14.15 1.81 -6.77
N LEU A 53 -14.07 2.35 -5.54
CA LEU A 53 -15.12 3.24 -5.02
C LEU A 53 -15.18 4.55 -5.80
N TYR A 54 -14.02 5.03 -6.25
CA TYR A 54 -13.89 6.20 -7.14
C TYR A 54 -13.43 5.74 -8.51
N SER A 55 -14.06 6.24 -9.57
CA SER A 55 -13.80 5.81 -10.93
C SER A 55 -12.46 6.32 -11.48
N THR A 56 -11.96 7.43 -10.92
CA THR A 56 -10.73 8.09 -11.35
C THR A 56 -9.98 8.67 -10.16
N VAL A 57 -8.67 8.88 -10.33
CA VAL A 57 -7.86 9.58 -9.34
C VAL A 57 -8.37 11.01 -9.10
N GLU A 58 -8.89 11.68 -10.12
CA GLU A 58 -9.47 13.02 -9.99
C GLU A 58 -10.69 13.01 -9.05
N GLU A 59 -11.56 12.04 -9.22
CA GLU A 59 -12.73 11.87 -8.36
C GLU A 59 -12.32 11.59 -6.91
N TRP A 60 -11.33 10.73 -6.70
CA TRP A 60 -10.80 10.42 -5.38
C TRP A 60 -10.13 11.64 -4.72
N VAL A 61 -9.32 12.38 -5.48
CA VAL A 61 -8.67 13.62 -4.98
C VAL A 61 -9.72 14.63 -4.55
N THR A 62 -10.73 14.89 -5.37
CA THR A 62 -11.73 15.95 -5.13
C THR A 62 -12.76 15.58 -4.08
N LYS A 63 -13.18 14.32 -4.02
CA LYS A 63 -14.27 13.88 -3.11
C LYS A 63 -13.74 13.27 -1.80
N TYR A 64 -12.50 12.80 -1.76
CA TYR A 64 -11.95 12.17 -0.57
C TYR A 64 -10.70 12.87 -0.03
N LEU A 65 -9.62 12.95 -0.83
CA LEU A 65 -8.33 13.41 -0.31
C LEU A 65 -8.40 14.86 0.22
N LEU A 66 -8.80 15.79 -0.63
CA LEU A 66 -8.83 17.22 -0.27
C LEU A 66 -9.81 17.54 0.87
N PRO A 67 -11.06 17.01 0.87
CA PRO A 67 -11.99 17.28 1.97
C PRO A 67 -11.59 16.61 3.28
N THR A 68 -10.97 15.42 3.23
CA THR A 68 -10.64 14.64 4.43
C THR A 68 -9.33 15.12 5.07
N PHE A 69 -8.37 15.56 4.26
CA PHE A 69 -7.04 15.99 4.72
C PHE A 69 -6.75 17.43 4.29
N PRO A 70 -7.55 18.43 4.73
CA PRO A 70 -7.36 19.80 4.32
C PRO A 70 -5.98 20.33 4.77
N ARG A 71 -5.36 21.13 3.92
CA ARG A 71 -4.11 21.84 4.22
C ARG A 71 -4.31 23.33 3.93
N PRO A 72 -3.66 24.21 4.68
CA PRO A 72 -3.75 25.67 4.48
C PRO A 72 -2.95 26.06 3.23
N VAL A 73 -3.48 25.78 2.04
CA VAL A 73 -2.88 26.13 0.75
C VAL A 73 -3.41 27.48 0.27
N GLY A 74 -2.60 28.25 -0.46
CA GLY A 74 -3.03 29.49 -1.12
C GLY A 74 -2.81 30.78 -0.35
N GLU A 75 -2.40 30.76 0.90
CA GLU A 75 -2.01 31.97 1.64
C GLU A 75 -0.56 32.34 1.33
N VAL A 76 -0.36 33.32 0.48
CA VAL A 76 0.97 33.77 0.07
C VAL A 76 1.76 34.30 1.27
N GLY A 77 2.90 33.65 1.57
CA GLY A 77 3.84 34.04 2.61
C GLY A 77 3.52 33.51 4.02
N MET A 78 2.42 32.80 4.22
CA MET A 78 2.04 32.26 5.54
C MET A 78 2.09 30.74 5.62
N THR A 79 2.19 30.04 4.49
CA THR A 79 2.20 28.58 4.47
C THR A 79 3.28 28.03 3.54
N ARG A 80 3.89 26.94 3.96
CA ARG A 80 4.79 26.12 3.15
C ARG A 80 4.06 25.06 2.32
N TRP A 81 2.73 25.11 2.29
CA TRP A 81 1.91 24.15 1.57
C TRP A 81 1.47 24.74 0.25
N HIS A 82 1.94 24.12 -0.84
CA HIS A 82 1.64 24.53 -2.20
C HIS A 82 0.63 23.55 -2.82
N TRP A 83 -0.30 24.07 -3.59
CA TRP A 83 -1.22 23.28 -4.39
C TRP A 83 -1.41 23.94 -5.75
N CYS A 84 -1.54 23.13 -6.79
CA CYS A 84 -1.92 23.58 -8.12
C CYS A 84 -3.32 23.10 -8.46
N GLU A 85 -4.23 24.02 -8.78
CA GLU A 85 -5.58 23.66 -9.24
C GLU A 85 -5.54 22.83 -10.52
N ARG A 86 -4.45 22.94 -11.29
CA ARG A 86 -4.17 22.14 -12.49
C ARG A 86 -3.17 21.03 -12.19
N TRP A 87 -3.34 20.34 -11.06
CA TRP A 87 -2.42 19.32 -10.56
C TRP A 87 -2.18 18.20 -11.58
N TRP A 88 -3.15 17.90 -12.45
CA TRP A 88 -3.03 16.91 -13.52
C TRP A 88 -2.00 17.27 -14.62
N ARG A 89 -1.43 18.44 -14.58
CA ARG A 89 -0.35 18.89 -15.47
C ARG A 89 1.05 18.68 -14.87
N HIS A 90 1.13 18.09 -13.70
CA HIS A 90 2.37 17.76 -13.02
C HIS A 90 2.50 16.24 -12.94
N ASP A 91 3.32 15.64 -13.79
CA ASP A 91 3.45 14.18 -13.92
C ASP A 91 3.84 13.50 -12.60
N GLU A 92 4.73 14.13 -11.83
CA GLU A 92 5.10 13.64 -10.49
C GLU A 92 3.89 13.63 -9.55
N ALA A 93 3.08 14.68 -9.55
CA ALA A 93 1.90 14.73 -8.70
C ALA A 93 0.86 13.69 -9.12
N VAL A 94 0.63 13.53 -10.42
CA VAL A 94 -0.27 12.49 -10.96
C VAL A 94 0.20 11.11 -10.53
N THR A 95 1.49 10.81 -10.67
CA THR A 95 2.09 9.53 -10.28
C THR A 95 1.87 9.23 -8.81
N ARG A 96 2.21 10.19 -7.93
CA ARG A 96 2.09 10.04 -6.47
C ARG A 96 0.63 9.91 -6.02
N LEU A 97 -0.25 10.76 -6.54
CA LEU A 97 -1.69 10.74 -6.22
C LEU A 97 -2.36 9.45 -6.70
N THR A 98 -1.99 8.95 -7.89
CA THR A 98 -2.50 7.68 -8.41
C THR A 98 -2.04 6.49 -7.55
N ALA A 99 -0.77 6.47 -7.13
CA ALA A 99 -0.26 5.44 -6.23
C ALA A 99 -0.96 5.46 -4.86
N LEU A 100 -1.19 6.65 -4.29
CA LEU A 100 -1.94 6.82 -3.05
C LEU A 100 -3.39 6.36 -3.18
N TRP A 101 -4.06 6.67 -4.29
CA TRP A 101 -5.41 6.23 -4.57
C TRP A 101 -5.52 4.71 -4.67
N TYR A 102 -4.68 4.05 -5.47
CA TYR A 102 -4.68 2.59 -5.55
C TYR A 102 -4.37 1.92 -4.21
N GLY A 103 -3.41 2.46 -3.47
CA GLY A 103 -3.12 1.99 -2.11
C GLY A 103 -4.32 2.16 -1.17
N TRP A 104 -5.06 3.25 -1.28
CA TRP A 104 -6.28 3.50 -0.51
C TRP A 104 -7.40 2.53 -0.89
N GLU A 105 -7.62 2.28 -2.18
CA GLU A 105 -8.63 1.33 -2.66
C GLU A 105 -8.41 -0.07 -2.08
N GLN A 106 -7.17 -0.52 -1.98
CA GLN A 106 -6.84 -1.80 -1.35
C GLN A 106 -6.96 -1.72 0.18
N ALA A 107 -6.45 -0.66 0.78
CA ALA A 107 -6.40 -0.51 2.24
C ALA A 107 -7.80 -0.45 2.88
N ARG A 108 -8.78 0.20 2.25
CA ARG A 108 -10.14 0.34 2.75
C ARG A 108 -10.89 -1.00 2.87
N LEU A 109 -10.47 -2.01 2.12
CA LEU A 109 -11.08 -3.35 2.13
C LEU A 109 -10.53 -4.26 3.23
N GLN A 110 -9.44 -3.84 3.89
CA GLN A 110 -8.78 -4.61 4.93
C GLN A 110 -9.01 -3.96 6.30
N MET A 111 -9.31 -4.76 7.30
CA MET A 111 -9.60 -4.28 8.67
C MET A 111 -8.46 -3.39 9.24
N THR A 112 -7.20 -3.71 8.92
CA THR A 112 -6.02 -2.98 9.41
C THR A 112 -5.28 -2.22 8.32
N GLY A 113 -5.78 -2.20 7.09
CA GLY A 113 -5.10 -1.66 5.91
C GLY A 113 -4.91 -0.14 5.95
N MET A 114 -5.88 0.57 6.53
CA MET A 114 -5.83 2.03 6.57
C MET A 114 -4.67 2.59 7.41
N LEU A 115 -4.20 1.89 8.45
CA LEU A 115 -3.12 2.40 9.29
C LEU A 115 -1.77 2.47 8.55
N PRO A 116 -1.30 1.45 7.83
CA PRO A 116 -0.14 1.57 6.94
C PRO A 116 -0.32 2.63 5.85
N TRP A 117 -1.49 2.69 5.24
CA TRP A 117 -1.78 3.67 4.20
C TRP A 117 -1.70 5.12 4.72
N LEU A 118 -2.21 5.41 5.92
CA LEU A 118 -2.08 6.73 6.55
C LEU A 118 -0.63 7.14 6.78
N ARG A 119 0.24 6.19 7.16
CA ARG A 119 1.69 6.47 7.29
C ARG A 119 2.32 6.86 5.96
N GLU A 120 1.92 6.17 4.89
CA GLU A 120 2.38 6.52 3.54
C GLU A 120 1.83 7.88 3.12
N LEU A 121 0.56 8.17 3.36
CA LEU A 121 -0.03 9.48 3.12
C LEU A 121 0.74 10.58 3.85
N ASP A 122 1.01 10.42 5.15
CA ASP A 122 1.75 11.39 5.96
C ASP A 122 3.17 11.61 5.43
N HIS A 123 3.78 10.61 4.83
CA HIS A 123 5.08 10.72 4.15
C HIS A 123 4.96 11.46 2.81
N GLN A 124 3.94 11.19 2.02
CA GLN A 124 3.78 11.77 0.68
C GLN A 124 3.26 13.21 0.69
N LEU A 125 2.41 13.59 1.66
CA LEU A 125 1.85 14.95 1.71
C LEU A 125 2.92 16.05 1.80
N PRO A 126 3.96 15.97 2.65
CA PRO A 126 5.04 16.96 2.67
C PRO A 126 5.82 17.05 1.36
N ILE A 127 5.96 15.94 0.64
CA ILE A 127 6.62 15.92 -0.67
C ILE A 127 5.75 16.59 -1.73
N LEU A 128 4.45 16.28 -1.75
CA LEU A 128 3.50 16.84 -2.72
C LEU A 128 3.32 18.36 -2.54
N TYR A 129 3.13 18.78 -1.29
CA TYR A 129 2.75 20.17 -0.98
C TYR A 129 3.93 21.05 -0.54
N GLY A 130 5.12 20.47 -0.34
CA GLY A 130 6.26 21.17 0.22
C GLY A 130 6.95 22.11 -0.76
N ASP A 131 7.90 22.90 -0.23
CA ASP A 131 8.66 23.91 -0.97
C ASP A 131 9.51 23.33 -2.11
N ASP A 132 9.89 22.06 -2.02
CA ASP A 132 10.64 21.33 -3.05
C ASP A 132 9.73 20.40 -3.91
N GLY A 133 8.42 20.42 -3.66
CA GLY A 133 7.47 19.54 -4.31
C GLY A 133 7.09 19.95 -5.74
N PRO A 134 6.26 19.13 -6.40
CA PRO A 134 5.83 19.40 -7.76
C PRO A 134 5.04 20.70 -7.92
N PHE A 135 4.48 21.24 -6.84
CA PHE A 135 3.67 22.46 -6.85
C PHE A 135 4.42 23.70 -6.36
N ARG A 136 5.74 23.63 -6.10
CA ARG A 136 6.55 24.69 -5.48
C ARG A 136 6.40 26.07 -6.10
N ASN A 137 6.18 26.13 -7.41
CA ASN A 137 6.05 27.39 -8.16
C ASN A 137 4.59 27.74 -8.49
N CYS A 138 3.64 26.92 -8.01
CA CYS A 138 2.22 27.13 -8.24
C CYS A 138 1.56 27.78 -7.04
N SER A 139 0.44 28.43 -7.28
CA SER A 139 -0.44 28.92 -6.23
C SER A 139 -1.89 28.60 -6.56
N ALA A 140 -2.65 28.15 -5.55
CA ALA A 140 -4.08 28.01 -5.64
C ALA A 140 -4.75 29.42 -5.64
N SER A 141 -5.99 29.49 -6.12
CA SER A 141 -6.83 30.67 -5.98
C SER A 141 -7.17 30.83 -4.50
N GLY A 142 -6.48 31.72 -3.82
CA GLY A 142 -6.85 32.20 -2.48
C GLY A 142 -7.68 33.47 -2.58
N ASP A 143 -8.05 34.06 -1.44
CA ASP A 143 -8.88 35.27 -1.32
C ASP A 143 -8.36 36.49 -2.10
N LEU A 144 -7.12 36.46 -2.58
CA LEU A 144 -6.41 37.59 -3.21
C LEU A 144 -5.91 37.32 -4.62
N GLY A 145 -6.13 36.15 -5.23
CA GLY A 145 -5.39 35.89 -6.42
C GLY A 145 -5.90 34.93 -7.47
N VAL A 146 -5.29 35.08 -8.61
CA VAL A 146 -5.43 34.19 -9.76
C VAL A 146 -4.53 32.98 -9.52
N ALA A 147 -5.09 31.76 -9.63
CA ALA A 147 -4.31 30.54 -9.61
C ALA A 147 -3.17 30.60 -10.64
N ARG A 148 -1.94 30.35 -10.20
CA ARG A 148 -0.77 30.30 -11.06
C ARG A 148 -0.34 28.85 -11.24
N HIS A 149 -0.18 28.47 -12.49
CA HIS A 149 0.39 27.19 -12.84
C HIS A 149 1.76 27.42 -13.49
N HIS A 150 2.77 26.69 -13.00
CA HIS A 150 4.10 26.64 -13.60
C HIS A 150 4.43 25.18 -13.92
N SER A 151 4.73 24.89 -15.16
CA SER A 151 5.23 23.59 -15.58
C SER A 151 6.60 23.31 -14.95
N SER A 152 6.90 22.06 -14.65
CA SER A 152 8.25 21.67 -14.28
C SER A 152 9.21 21.96 -15.42
N PRO A 153 10.45 22.41 -15.14
CA PRO A 153 11.45 22.61 -16.18
C PRO A 153 11.75 21.27 -16.86
N GLU A 154 11.90 21.34 -18.18
CA GLU A 154 12.37 20.20 -18.96
C GLU A 154 13.85 19.96 -18.64
N VAL A 155 14.22 18.72 -18.35
CA VAL A 155 15.59 18.33 -18.05
C VAL A 155 16.21 17.76 -19.33
N GLU A 156 17.31 18.33 -19.76
CA GLU A 156 18.08 17.79 -20.89
C GLU A 156 18.67 16.42 -20.48
N ILE A 157 18.51 15.43 -21.34
CA ILE A 157 19.02 14.08 -21.12
C ILE A 157 20.06 13.77 -22.19
N ASP A 158 21.25 13.42 -21.76
CA ASP A 158 22.27 12.86 -22.64
C ASP A 158 22.01 11.34 -22.76
N PRO A 159 21.70 10.82 -23.95
CA PRO A 159 21.38 9.41 -24.09
C PRO A 159 22.60 8.53 -23.76
N ALA A 160 22.35 7.43 -23.09
CA ALA A 160 23.40 6.46 -22.80
C ALA A 160 24.00 5.90 -24.13
N PRO A 161 25.34 5.65 -24.17
CA PRO A 161 25.97 5.02 -25.31
C PRO A 161 25.33 3.69 -25.70
N GLU A 162 25.42 3.34 -26.97
CA GLU A 162 24.95 2.04 -27.47
C GLU A 162 25.56 0.90 -26.63
N ASN A 163 24.75 -0.06 -26.25
CA ASN A 163 25.11 -1.20 -25.41
C ASN A 163 25.53 -0.87 -23.96
N TRP A 164 25.33 0.34 -23.46
CA TRP A 164 25.61 0.68 -22.07
C TRP A 164 24.91 -0.25 -21.07
N TRP A 165 23.71 -0.69 -21.38
CA TRP A 165 22.87 -1.53 -20.54
C TRP A 165 23.03 -3.04 -20.79
N SER A 166 23.97 -3.47 -21.66
CA SER A 166 24.15 -4.89 -22.03
C SER A 166 24.52 -5.82 -20.87
N TRP A 167 24.94 -5.29 -19.75
CA TRP A 167 25.24 -6.05 -18.52
C TRP A 167 24.01 -6.29 -17.64
N TRP A 168 22.86 -5.78 -18.06
CA TRP A 168 21.62 -5.87 -17.30
C TRP A 168 20.70 -7.00 -17.83
N ASP A 169 20.99 -7.54 -19.02
CA ASP A 169 20.24 -8.60 -19.70
C ASP A 169 20.64 -10.02 -19.22
#